data_bdaa69657a213bc552a09839c8a732f7
#
_entry.id   bdaa69657a213bc552a09839c8a732f7
#
_cell.length_a   1.000
_cell.length_b   1.000
_cell.length_c   1.000
_cell.angle_alpha   90.00
_cell.angle_beta   90.00
_cell.angle_gamma   90.00
#
_symmetry.space_group_name_H-M   'P 1'
#
loop_
_entity.id
_entity.type
_entity.pdbx_description
1 polymer ?
#
loop_
_entity_poly.entity_id
_entity_poly.type
_entity_poly.pdbx_seq_one_letter_code
_entity_poly.pdbx_strand_id
1 'polypeptide(L)'
;MKARFKARFVLAGELEVLQDGVVEVDDGGVVVGVGKYTGGAVADLGNVVLMPQLVNAHVHVLDAAIIDRDDMYIDDLVGWPYGVKYRLVKEHVSRGRHIPLLRKVAKRMRRYGVGCALIYAEYAARDVESVFREYGVEAIVFQEAHGDFPDYPNVQVASPLDHPVEYLRELRRRYRLVSTHVSETEDCHEGGDLELALKELGADVLVHLVHVTDEEISSIPPEKTIVVNPRANAYFVGRVAPVHKLLSLKPLLGTDNVFMNEPDPWAEMKFLHAYSATAGWSIGEREILAMATVWAWEKIRCIPPIEPGRPLRALAVVAPYAGDKVLKYLVKRVAHSDLIAFVEGSRITPT
;
A
#
# COMPACT_ATOMS: atom_id res chain seq x y z
N MET A 1 -26.60 1.45 19.91
CA MET A 1 -25.87 1.96 21.13
C MET A 1 -24.54 2.54 20.67
N LYS A 2 -24.25 3.78 20.97
CA LYS A 2 -22.95 4.38 20.62
C LYS A 2 -21.83 3.61 21.32
N ALA A 3 -20.82 3.15 20.58
CA ALA A 3 -19.63 2.56 21.18
C ALA A 3 -18.58 3.65 21.42
N ARG A 4 -17.81 3.51 22.50
CA ARG A 4 -16.71 4.43 22.85
C ARG A 4 -15.49 3.59 23.16
N PHE A 5 -14.37 3.91 22.50
CA PHE A 5 -13.10 3.22 22.66
C PHE A 5 -12.07 4.18 23.25
N LYS A 6 -11.50 3.84 24.39
CA LYS A 6 -10.42 4.58 25.02
C LYS A 6 -9.10 3.87 24.76
N ALA A 7 -8.05 4.62 24.42
CA ALA A 7 -6.70 4.12 24.26
C ALA A 7 -5.70 5.11 24.89
N ARG A 8 -4.53 4.62 25.28
CA ARG A 8 -3.46 5.49 25.78
C ARG A 8 -3.09 6.57 24.77
N PHE A 9 -3.07 6.23 23.46
CA PHE A 9 -2.91 7.18 22.39
C PHE A 9 -3.91 6.89 21.27
N VAL A 10 -4.45 7.96 20.69
CA VAL A 10 -5.26 7.91 19.45
C VAL A 10 -4.55 8.77 18.40
N LEU A 11 -4.35 8.23 17.20
CA LEU A 11 -3.89 8.99 16.05
C LEU A 11 -5.09 9.46 15.25
N ALA A 12 -5.45 10.73 15.41
CA ALA A 12 -6.63 11.36 14.80
C ALA A 12 -6.27 12.19 13.56
N GLY A 13 -7.19 12.33 12.63
CA GLY A 13 -7.02 13.15 11.43
C GLY A 13 -5.73 12.87 10.70
N GLU A 14 -4.90 13.87 10.48
CA GLU A 14 -3.56 13.79 9.88
C GLU A 14 -2.50 13.21 10.86
N LEU A 15 -2.86 12.17 11.61
CA LEU A 15 -2.03 11.49 12.62
C LEU A 15 -1.64 12.38 13.82
N GLU A 16 -2.53 13.27 14.24
CA GLU A 16 -2.37 13.98 15.49
C GLU A 16 -2.43 13.04 16.69
N VAL A 17 -1.45 13.14 17.59
CA VAL A 17 -1.34 12.27 18.75
C VAL A 17 -2.20 12.81 19.89
N LEU A 18 -3.26 12.11 20.24
CA LEU A 18 -4.10 12.39 21.42
C LEU A 18 -3.74 11.40 22.53
N GLN A 19 -3.13 11.89 23.60
CA GLN A 19 -2.89 11.10 24.81
C GLN A 19 -4.19 10.94 25.60
N ASP A 20 -4.42 9.74 26.17
CA ASP A 20 -5.65 9.34 26.83
C ASP A 20 -6.88 9.65 25.95
N GLY A 21 -6.76 9.24 24.67
CA GLY A 21 -7.74 9.54 23.64
C GLY A 21 -8.97 8.63 23.73
N VAL A 22 -10.11 9.16 23.27
CA VAL A 22 -11.36 8.42 23.07
C VAL A 22 -11.90 8.65 21.67
N VAL A 23 -12.39 7.57 21.05
CA VAL A 23 -13.11 7.60 19.79
C VAL A 23 -14.54 7.13 20.06
N GLU A 24 -15.51 7.90 19.61
CA GLU A 24 -16.94 7.59 19.72
C GLU A 24 -17.50 7.26 18.34
N VAL A 25 -18.25 6.16 18.24
CA VAL A 25 -18.90 5.74 16.99
C VAL A 25 -20.40 5.57 17.19
N ASP A 26 -21.16 5.84 16.15
CA ASP A 26 -22.60 5.58 16.12
C ASP A 26 -22.92 4.10 15.83
N ASP A 27 -24.21 3.78 15.72
CA ASP A 27 -24.69 2.43 15.45
C ASP A 27 -24.30 1.93 14.04
N GLY A 28 -24.00 2.81 13.10
CA GLY A 28 -23.48 2.52 11.77
C GLY A 28 -21.96 2.34 11.72
N GLY A 29 -21.26 2.54 12.84
CA GLY A 29 -19.80 2.43 12.90
C GLY A 29 -19.06 3.67 12.39
N VAL A 30 -19.77 4.79 12.22
CA VAL A 30 -19.20 6.07 11.83
C VAL A 30 -18.71 6.82 13.07
N VAL A 31 -17.51 7.39 12.99
CA VAL A 31 -16.96 8.23 14.06
C VAL A 31 -17.79 9.48 14.21
N VAL A 32 -18.29 9.72 15.43
CA VAL A 32 -19.07 10.92 15.78
C VAL A 32 -18.30 11.88 16.69
N GLY A 33 -17.21 11.41 17.29
CA GLY A 33 -16.35 12.23 18.15
C GLY A 33 -14.97 11.60 18.34
N VAL A 34 -13.96 12.46 18.43
CA VAL A 34 -12.58 12.11 18.79
C VAL A 34 -12.06 13.18 19.75
N GLY A 35 -11.45 12.79 20.86
CA GLY A 35 -10.93 13.77 21.82
C GLY A 35 -10.25 13.11 23.01
N LYS A 36 -9.95 13.89 24.05
CA LYS A 36 -9.44 13.37 25.31
C LYS A 36 -10.57 12.73 26.12
N TYR A 37 -10.24 11.65 26.81
CA TYR A 37 -11.17 11.00 27.70
C TYR A 37 -11.46 11.86 28.95
N THR A 38 -12.74 12.17 29.20
CA THR A 38 -13.20 13.00 30.31
C THR A 38 -14.12 12.24 31.27
N GLY A 39 -14.26 10.92 31.07
CA GLY A 39 -15.13 10.07 31.92
C GLY A 39 -16.24 9.36 31.14
N GLY A 40 -17.01 8.55 31.87
CA GLY A 40 -18.13 7.77 31.32
C GLY A 40 -17.75 6.35 30.90
N ALA A 41 -18.74 5.56 30.50
CA ALA A 41 -18.56 4.17 30.09
C ALA A 41 -17.80 4.09 28.75
N VAL A 42 -16.77 3.25 28.70
CA VAL A 42 -15.92 3.02 27.53
C VAL A 42 -15.45 1.57 27.46
N ALA A 43 -15.16 1.07 26.27
CA ALA A 43 -14.29 -0.08 26.10
C ALA A 43 -12.83 0.42 26.20
N ASP A 44 -12.17 0.15 27.32
CA ASP A 44 -10.77 0.55 27.52
C ASP A 44 -9.84 -0.46 26.85
N LEU A 45 -9.15 -0.04 25.81
CA LEU A 45 -8.19 -0.84 25.07
C LEU A 45 -6.82 -0.93 25.78
N GLY A 46 -6.63 -0.16 26.87
CA GLY A 46 -5.43 -0.18 27.68
C GLY A 46 -4.26 0.58 27.06
N ASN A 47 -3.07 0.01 27.25
CA ASN A 47 -1.80 0.65 26.86
C ASN A 47 -1.46 0.44 25.37
N VAL A 48 -2.34 0.95 24.50
CA VAL A 48 -2.22 0.84 23.04
C VAL A 48 -2.23 2.20 22.36
N VAL A 49 -1.76 2.20 21.11
CA VAL A 49 -2.06 3.23 20.12
C VAL A 49 -3.22 2.74 19.26
N LEU A 50 -4.31 3.50 19.22
CA LEU A 50 -5.37 3.33 18.25
C LEU A 50 -5.06 4.21 17.03
N MET A 51 -4.85 3.57 15.89
CA MET A 51 -4.42 4.24 14.65
C MET A 51 -5.19 3.71 13.43
N PRO A 52 -5.23 4.43 12.30
CA PRO A 52 -5.81 3.89 11.07
C PRO A 52 -5.16 2.56 10.68
N GLN A 53 -5.92 1.67 10.04
CA GLN A 53 -5.38 0.45 9.43
C GLN A 53 -4.34 0.80 8.37
N LEU A 54 -3.42 -0.14 8.11
CA LEU A 54 -2.38 0.05 7.11
C LEU A 54 -2.91 -0.17 5.69
N VAL A 55 -2.26 0.49 4.75
CA VAL A 55 -2.43 0.30 3.32
C VAL A 55 -1.14 -0.25 2.73
N ASN A 56 -1.26 -1.25 1.85
CA ASN A 56 -0.19 -1.69 0.98
C ASN A 56 -0.53 -1.22 -0.44
N ALA A 57 0.15 -0.17 -0.91
CA ALA A 57 -0.25 0.52 -2.13
C ALA A 57 0.26 -0.12 -3.43
N HIS A 58 1.07 -1.19 -3.34
CA HIS A 58 1.53 -1.97 -4.49
C HIS A 58 2.01 -3.34 -4.04
N VAL A 59 1.37 -4.38 -4.58
CA VAL A 59 1.78 -5.77 -4.30
C VAL A 59 1.38 -6.73 -5.43
N HIS A 60 2.31 -7.61 -5.85
CA HIS A 60 2.10 -8.72 -6.76
C HIS A 60 1.86 -10.02 -5.98
N VAL A 61 0.60 -10.34 -5.71
CA VAL A 61 0.25 -11.46 -4.79
C VAL A 61 0.32 -12.84 -5.45
N LEU A 62 0.19 -12.91 -6.78
CA LEU A 62 0.31 -14.16 -7.53
C LEU A 62 1.76 -14.65 -7.60
N ASP A 63 2.71 -13.79 -7.34
CA ASP A 63 4.13 -14.11 -7.23
C ASP A 63 4.44 -15.10 -6.09
N ALA A 64 3.49 -15.32 -5.18
CA ALA A 64 3.59 -16.42 -4.21
C ALA A 64 3.73 -17.80 -4.87
N ALA A 65 3.49 -17.91 -6.17
CA ALA A 65 3.73 -19.11 -6.98
C ALA A 65 5.20 -19.29 -7.39
N ILE A 66 6.04 -18.27 -7.20
CA ILE A 66 7.44 -18.25 -7.61
C ILE A 66 8.33 -18.50 -6.39
N ILE A 67 9.37 -19.31 -6.59
CA ILE A 67 10.44 -19.49 -5.62
C ILE A 67 11.46 -18.36 -5.87
N ASP A 68 11.96 -17.78 -4.79
CA ASP A 68 13.03 -16.79 -4.82
C ASP A 68 14.23 -17.27 -5.68
N ARG A 69 14.67 -16.41 -6.57
CA ARG A 69 15.68 -16.73 -7.60
C ARG A 69 16.75 -15.63 -7.63
N ASP A 70 17.63 -15.63 -6.65
CA ASP A 70 18.73 -14.65 -6.50
C ASP A 70 19.75 -14.68 -7.64
N ASP A 71 19.71 -15.75 -8.44
CA ASP A 71 20.59 -15.98 -9.59
C ASP A 71 20.11 -15.36 -10.90
N MET A 72 18.96 -14.66 -10.89
CA MET A 72 18.34 -14.09 -12.09
C MET A 72 18.36 -12.55 -12.07
N TYR A 73 18.58 -11.96 -13.24
CA TYR A 73 18.33 -10.54 -13.43
C TYR A 73 16.83 -10.23 -13.37
N ILE A 74 16.49 -8.98 -13.02
CA ILE A 74 15.09 -8.54 -12.86
C ILE A 74 14.26 -8.82 -14.13
N ASP A 75 14.79 -8.52 -15.31
CA ASP A 75 14.08 -8.71 -16.58
C ASP A 75 13.82 -10.19 -16.89
N ASP A 76 14.78 -11.08 -16.61
CA ASP A 76 14.62 -12.53 -16.79
C ASP A 76 13.59 -13.10 -15.82
N LEU A 77 13.42 -12.49 -14.65
CA LEU A 77 12.52 -12.95 -13.60
C LEU A 77 11.10 -12.39 -13.78
N VAL A 78 10.97 -11.08 -13.92
CA VAL A 78 9.67 -10.37 -13.91
C VAL A 78 9.39 -9.55 -15.18
N GLY A 79 10.34 -9.45 -16.13
CA GLY A 79 10.19 -8.66 -17.37
C GLY A 79 9.11 -9.23 -18.29
N TRP A 80 8.20 -8.37 -18.74
CA TRP A 80 7.17 -8.73 -19.71
C TRP A 80 7.78 -8.84 -21.13
N PRO A 81 7.36 -9.80 -21.96
CA PRO A 81 6.43 -10.93 -21.69
C PRO A 81 7.12 -12.26 -21.32
N TYR A 82 8.45 -12.30 -21.26
CA TYR A 82 9.22 -13.54 -21.22
C TYR A 82 9.74 -13.93 -19.83
N GLY A 83 9.58 -13.07 -18.84
CA GLY A 83 9.99 -13.35 -17.46
C GLY A 83 9.41 -14.66 -16.93
N VAL A 84 10.21 -15.38 -16.18
CA VAL A 84 9.84 -16.69 -15.57
C VAL A 84 8.54 -16.61 -14.78
N LYS A 85 8.28 -15.47 -14.14
CA LYS A 85 7.06 -15.15 -13.41
C LYS A 85 5.80 -15.45 -14.24
N TYR A 86 5.69 -14.89 -15.43
CA TYR A 86 4.48 -15.01 -16.25
C TYR A 86 4.11 -16.45 -16.57
N ARG A 87 5.10 -17.27 -16.93
CA ARG A 87 4.91 -18.68 -17.21
C ARG A 87 4.44 -19.45 -15.98
N LEU A 88 5.09 -19.26 -14.84
CA LEU A 88 4.79 -19.99 -13.60
C LEU A 88 3.45 -19.57 -13.01
N VAL A 89 3.16 -18.27 -12.96
CA VAL A 89 1.86 -17.76 -12.49
C VAL A 89 0.73 -18.29 -13.35
N LYS A 90 0.86 -18.23 -14.70
CA LYS A 90 -0.13 -18.77 -15.63
C LYS A 90 -0.38 -20.26 -15.41
N GLU A 91 0.68 -21.03 -15.18
CA GLU A 91 0.56 -22.47 -14.88
C GLU A 91 -0.20 -22.70 -13.56
N HIS A 92 0.11 -21.95 -12.49
CA HIS A 92 -0.58 -22.06 -11.21
C HIS A 92 -2.05 -21.68 -11.31
N VAL A 93 -2.37 -20.61 -12.04
CA VAL A 93 -3.75 -20.16 -12.25
C VAL A 93 -4.54 -21.21 -13.05
N SER A 94 -4.00 -21.72 -14.16
CA SER A 94 -4.68 -22.71 -15.00
C SER A 94 -5.00 -24.02 -14.28
N ARG A 95 -4.25 -24.34 -13.22
CA ARG A 95 -4.45 -25.55 -12.38
C ARG A 95 -5.20 -25.27 -11.08
N GLY A 96 -5.70 -24.05 -10.85
CA GLY A 96 -6.39 -23.64 -9.63
C GLY A 96 -5.50 -23.62 -8.38
N ARG A 97 -4.17 -23.69 -8.53
CA ARG A 97 -3.21 -23.74 -7.42
C ARG A 97 -2.94 -22.37 -6.79
N HIS A 98 -3.35 -21.28 -7.42
CA HIS A 98 -3.19 -19.92 -6.92
C HIS A 98 -4.08 -19.64 -5.69
N ILE A 99 -5.28 -20.22 -5.60
CA ILE A 99 -6.23 -19.94 -4.50
C ILE A 99 -5.63 -20.19 -3.10
N PRO A 100 -5.02 -21.36 -2.79
CA PRO A 100 -4.37 -21.56 -1.49
C PRO A 100 -3.23 -20.57 -1.22
N LEU A 101 -2.48 -20.18 -2.24
CA LEU A 101 -1.41 -19.18 -2.11
C LEU A 101 -1.97 -17.79 -1.80
N LEU A 102 -3.01 -17.35 -2.52
CA LEU A 102 -3.70 -16.09 -2.27
C LEU A 102 -4.23 -16.02 -0.83
N ARG A 103 -4.86 -17.11 -0.33
CA ARG A 103 -5.34 -17.19 1.05
C ARG A 103 -4.21 -17.03 2.06
N LYS A 104 -3.04 -17.61 1.79
CA LYS A 104 -1.86 -17.47 2.65
C LYS A 104 -1.38 -16.02 2.68
N VAL A 105 -1.30 -15.36 1.52
CA VAL A 105 -0.87 -13.95 1.41
C VAL A 105 -1.89 -13.03 2.08
N ALA A 106 -3.19 -13.17 1.79
CA ALA A 106 -4.26 -12.35 2.37
C ALA A 106 -4.27 -12.46 3.90
N LYS A 107 -4.14 -13.68 4.44
CA LYS A 107 -4.03 -13.92 5.89
C LYS A 107 -2.81 -13.22 6.50
N ARG A 108 -1.65 -13.25 5.82
CA ARG A 108 -0.44 -12.55 6.28
C ARG A 108 -0.65 -11.05 6.28
N MET A 109 -1.15 -10.49 5.18
CA MET A 109 -1.42 -9.04 5.08
C MET A 109 -2.37 -8.57 6.19
N ARG A 110 -3.45 -9.32 6.44
CA ARG A 110 -4.36 -9.00 7.55
C ARG A 110 -3.62 -9.01 8.90
N ARG A 111 -2.76 -9.99 9.14
CA ARG A 111 -1.94 -10.06 10.38
C ARG A 111 -0.94 -8.91 10.51
N TYR A 112 -0.50 -8.34 9.41
CA TYR A 112 0.34 -7.13 9.43
C TYR A 112 -0.47 -5.84 9.64
N GLY A 113 -1.78 -5.93 9.78
CA GLY A 113 -2.65 -4.78 9.99
C GLY A 113 -3.12 -4.11 8.70
N VAL A 114 -2.90 -4.75 7.54
CA VAL A 114 -3.37 -4.22 6.26
C VAL A 114 -4.88 -4.36 6.18
N GLY A 115 -5.57 -3.23 6.03
CA GLY A 115 -7.01 -3.16 5.81
C GLY A 115 -7.37 -2.93 4.34
N CYS A 116 -6.44 -2.40 3.56
CA CYS A 116 -6.65 -2.14 2.14
C CYS A 116 -5.34 -2.32 1.35
N ALA A 117 -5.45 -2.84 0.11
CA ALA A 117 -4.30 -2.99 -0.76
C ALA A 117 -4.63 -2.69 -2.22
N LEU A 118 -3.67 -2.10 -2.94
CA LEU A 118 -3.63 -2.07 -4.40
C LEU A 118 -2.88 -3.31 -4.85
N ILE A 119 -3.59 -4.21 -5.53
CA ILE A 119 -3.08 -5.52 -5.90
C ILE A 119 -2.96 -5.60 -7.42
N TYR A 120 -1.78 -6.00 -7.86
CA TYR A 120 -1.45 -6.16 -9.26
C TYR A 120 -1.51 -7.64 -9.60
N ALA A 121 -2.47 -7.99 -10.46
CA ALA A 121 -2.77 -9.37 -10.80
C ALA A 121 -2.46 -9.62 -12.28
N GLU A 122 -1.45 -10.40 -12.55
CA GLU A 122 -1.09 -10.82 -13.92
C GLU A 122 -2.24 -11.60 -14.55
N TYR A 123 -2.98 -12.34 -13.74
CA TYR A 123 -4.14 -13.16 -14.13
C TYR A 123 -5.16 -13.20 -12.99
N ALA A 124 -6.39 -13.67 -13.29
CA ALA A 124 -7.39 -14.05 -12.28
C ALA A 124 -7.75 -12.96 -11.24
N ALA A 125 -7.86 -11.69 -11.66
CA ALA A 125 -8.17 -10.56 -10.78
C ALA A 125 -9.43 -10.76 -9.92
N ARG A 126 -10.48 -11.42 -10.46
CA ARG A 126 -11.72 -11.70 -9.72
C ARG A 126 -11.49 -12.67 -8.56
N ASP A 127 -10.63 -13.67 -8.73
CA ASP A 127 -10.26 -14.61 -7.66
C ASP A 127 -9.45 -13.89 -6.58
N VAL A 128 -8.52 -13.03 -6.98
CA VAL A 128 -7.73 -12.19 -6.06
C VAL A 128 -8.68 -11.33 -5.21
N GLU A 129 -9.58 -10.57 -5.84
CA GLU A 129 -10.53 -9.71 -5.14
C GLU A 129 -11.40 -10.52 -4.15
N SER A 130 -11.93 -11.67 -4.60
CA SER A 130 -12.79 -12.52 -3.78
C SER A 130 -12.06 -13.06 -2.55
N VAL A 131 -10.85 -13.61 -2.73
CA VAL A 131 -10.06 -14.18 -1.63
C VAL A 131 -9.67 -13.09 -0.61
N PHE A 132 -9.22 -11.92 -1.05
CA PHE A 132 -8.82 -10.87 -0.12
C PHE A 132 -10.00 -10.34 0.71
N ARG A 133 -11.17 -10.24 0.10
CA ARG A 133 -12.42 -9.89 0.80
C ARG A 133 -12.79 -10.90 1.90
N GLU A 134 -12.56 -12.22 1.69
CA GLU A 134 -12.77 -13.26 2.72
C GLU A 134 -11.95 -12.98 4.00
N TYR A 135 -10.78 -12.36 3.87
CA TYR A 135 -9.90 -12.04 4.99
C TYR A 135 -10.05 -10.60 5.52
N GLY A 136 -11.03 -9.85 5.04
CA GLY A 136 -11.29 -8.48 5.49
C GLY A 136 -10.24 -7.47 5.03
N VAL A 137 -9.53 -7.76 3.93
CA VAL A 137 -8.66 -6.81 3.23
C VAL A 137 -9.42 -6.28 2.01
N GLU A 138 -9.67 -4.98 1.98
CA GLU A 138 -10.21 -4.32 0.79
C GLU A 138 -9.19 -4.35 -0.32
N ALA A 139 -9.53 -4.96 -1.45
CA ALA A 139 -8.63 -5.09 -2.59
C ALA A 139 -9.06 -4.18 -3.73
N ILE A 140 -8.21 -3.21 -4.09
CA ILE A 140 -8.29 -2.47 -5.35
C ILE A 140 -7.38 -3.19 -6.32
N VAL A 141 -7.97 -4.11 -7.12
CA VAL A 141 -7.18 -4.96 -8.01
C VAL A 141 -7.04 -4.30 -9.37
N PHE A 142 -5.85 -4.37 -9.94
CA PHE A 142 -5.53 -4.03 -11.32
C PHE A 142 -5.20 -5.31 -12.08
N GLN A 143 -5.97 -5.63 -13.12
CA GLN A 143 -5.65 -6.75 -14.01
C GLN A 143 -4.60 -6.33 -15.02
N GLU A 144 -3.53 -7.10 -15.14
CA GLU A 144 -2.51 -6.79 -16.14
C GLU A 144 -3.01 -7.04 -17.56
N ALA A 145 -2.73 -6.10 -18.45
CA ALA A 145 -3.04 -6.17 -19.87
C ALA A 145 -1.82 -6.72 -20.63
N HIS A 146 -2.03 -7.79 -21.35
CA HIS A 146 -1.01 -8.52 -22.10
C HIS A 146 -1.13 -8.30 -23.62
N GLY A 147 -1.43 -7.05 -24.04
CA GLY A 147 -1.76 -6.73 -25.44
C GLY A 147 -3.24 -7.00 -25.78
N ASP A 148 -4.02 -7.42 -24.81
CA ASP A 148 -5.46 -7.61 -24.87
C ASP A 148 -6.20 -6.57 -24.00
N PHE A 149 -7.51 -6.69 -23.88
CA PHE A 149 -8.35 -5.82 -23.06
C PHE A 149 -9.06 -6.67 -22.00
N PRO A 150 -8.46 -6.79 -20.79
CA PRO A 150 -9.01 -7.60 -19.70
C PRO A 150 -10.45 -7.21 -19.34
N ASP A 151 -11.30 -8.21 -19.08
CA ASP A 151 -12.66 -7.99 -18.54
C ASP A 151 -12.61 -7.72 -17.02
N TYR A 152 -12.03 -6.58 -16.64
CA TYR A 152 -11.94 -6.10 -15.27
C TYR A 152 -11.94 -4.57 -15.26
N PRO A 153 -12.47 -3.87 -14.24
CA PRO A 153 -12.65 -2.41 -14.29
C PRO A 153 -11.38 -1.59 -14.22
N ASN A 154 -10.32 -2.12 -13.64
CA ASN A 154 -9.03 -1.44 -13.51
C ASN A 154 -7.95 -2.25 -14.21
N VAL A 155 -7.01 -1.57 -14.86
CA VAL A 155 -5.96 -2.19 -15.64
C VAL A 155 -4.59 -1.68 -15.25
N GLN A 156 -3.57 -2.54 -15.37
CA GLN A 156 -2.18 -2.14 -15.38
C GLN A 156 -1.48 -2.60 -16.65
N VAL A 157 -0.42 -1.93 -17.01
CA VAL A 157 0.63 -2.41 -17.92
C VAL A 157 1.96 -2.46 -17.19
N ALA A 158 2.78 -3.47 -17.49
CA ALA A 158 4.08 -3.62 -16.84
C ALA A 158 4.97 -2.41 -17.12
N SER A 159 5.09 -2.01 -18.38
CA SER A 159 5.72 -0.77 -18.80
C SER A 159 4.95 -0.15 -19.98
N PRO A 160 4.78 1.18 -20.05
CA PRO A 160 4.18 1.80 -21.22
C PRO A 160 5.06 1.65 -22.47
N LEU A 161 6.36 1.39 -22.32
CA LEU A 161 7.29 1.13 -23.44
C LEU A 161 7.00 -0.18 -24.18
N ASP A 162 6.33 -1.13 -23.53
CA ASP A 162 6.03 -2.45 -24.09
C ASP A 162 4.89 -2.43 -25.13
N HIS A 163 4.22 -1.29 -25.31
CA HIS A 163 2.99 -1.21 -26.08
C HIS A 163 2.95 -0.04 -27.06
N PRO A 164 2.27 -0.21 -28.24
CA PRO A 164 2.02 0.90 -29.16
C PRO A 164 1.17 2.01 -28.49
N VAL A 165 1.44 3.27 -28.86
CA VAL A 165 0.73 4.44 -28.31
C VAL A 165 -0.79 4.36 -28.48
N GLU A 166 -1.25 3.84 -29.63
CA GLU A 166 -2.69 3.66 -29.90
C GLU A 166 -3.34 2.70 -28.89
N TYR A 167 -2.63 1.65 -28.49
CA TYR A 167 -3.11 0.71 -27.48
C TYR A 167 -3.16 1.37 -26.09
N LEU A 168 -2.13 2.14 -25.71
CA LEU A 168 -2.12 2.88 -24.43
C LEU A 168 -3.30 3.85 -24.34
N ARG A 169 -3.57 4.61 -25.40
CA ARG A 169 -4.72 5.52 -25.47
C ARG A 169 -6.06 4.79 -25.37
N GLU A 170 -6.17 3.59 -25.94
CA GLU A 170 -7.38 2.79 -25.87
C GLU A 170 -7.60 2.22 -24.46
N LEU A 171 -6.53 1.81 -23.75
CA LEU A 171 -6.62 1.42 -22.34
C LEU A 171 -7.22 2.56 -21.49
N ARG A 172 -6.73 3.80 -21.66
CA ARG A 172 -7.26 4.96 -20.92
C ARG A 172 -8.77 5.17 -21.14
N ARG A 173 -9.27 4.91 -22.35
CA ARG A 173 -10.69 5.12 -22.66
C ARG A 173 -11.58 4.04 -22.05
N ARG A 174 -11.08 2.81 -21.87
CA ARG A 174 -11.88 1.64 -21.46
C ARG A 174 -11.92 1.45 -19.96
N TYR A 175 -10.87 1.82 -19.25
CA TYR A 175 -10.71 1.45 -17.84
C TYR A 175 -10.92 2.61 -16.89
N ARG A 176 -11.48 2.28 -15.72
CA ARG A 176 -11.77 3.27 -14.67
C ARG A 176 -10.47 3.79 -14.04
N LEU A 177 -9.58 2.88 -13.67
CA LEU A 177 -8.25 3.19 -13.14
C LEU A 177 -7.19 2.50 -13.99
N VAL A 178 -6.13 3.23 -14.27
CA VAL A 178 -4.99 2.76 -15.04
C VAL A 178 -3.72 2.94 -14.21
N SER A 179 -2.91 1.88 -14.13
CA SER A 179 -1.61 1.91 -13.43
C SER A 179 -0.49 1.42 -14.33
N THR A 180 0.73 1.86 -14.04
CA THR A 180 1.94 1.37 -14.69
C THR A 180 3.17 1.58 -13.81
N HIS A 181 4.21 0.77 -14.02
CA HIS A 181 5.54 1.02 -13.47
C HIS A 181 6.23 2.07 -14.32
N VAL A 182 6.98 2.97 -13.69
CA VAL A 182 7.70 4.05 -14.36
C VAL A 182 9.05 4.30 -13.70
N SER A 183 10.07 4.51 -14.52
CA SER A 183 11.42 4.89 -14.10
C SER A 183 11.98 4.00 -12.99
N GLU A 184 11.66 2.68 -13.06
CA GLU A 184 12.18 1.69 -12.11
C GLU A 184 13.65 1.43 -12.39
N THR A 185 14.00 1.17 -13.65
CA THR A 185 15.38 1.01 -14.13
C THR A 185 15.83 2.25 -14.89
N GLU A 186 17.15 2.38 -15.10
CA GLU A 186 17.71 3.48 -15.87
C GLU A 186 17.27 3.41 -17.33
N ASP A 187 17.25 2.21 -17.91
CA ASP A 187 16.81 1.98 -19.30
C ASP A 187 15.34 2.40 -19.52
N CYS A 188 14.44 2.09 -18.58
CA CYS A 188 13.05 2.51 -18.64
C CYS A 188 12.93 4.04 -18.59
N HIS A 189 13.69 4.67 -17.68
CA HIS A 189 13.73 6.13 -17.56
C HIS A 189 14.25 6.78 -18.83
N GLU A 190 15.39 6.33 -19.38
CA GLU A 190 15.97 6.84 -20.63
C GLU A 190 15.03 6.61 -21.83
N GLY A 191 14.22 5.55 -21.80
CA GLY A 191 13.18 5.26 -22.77
C GLY A 191 11.98 6.21 -22.73
N GLY A 192 11.88 7.09 -21.73
CA GLY A 192 10.79 8.09 -21.59
C GLY A 192 9.45 7.51 -21.12
N ASP A 193 9.48 6.45 -20.33
CA ASP A 193 8.30 5.76 -19.84
C ASP A 193 7.36 6.66 -19.03
N LEU A 194 7.90 7.57 -18.24
CA LEU A 194 7.08 8.52 -17.46
C LEU A 194 6.29 9.47 -18.38
N GLU A 195 6.91 9.94 -19.47
CA GLU A 195 6.21 10.80 -20.43
C GLU A 195 5.06 10.05 -21.11
N LEU A 196 5.30 8.79 -21.53
CA LEU A 196 4.27 7.92 -22.11
C LEU A 196 3.15 7.63 -21.10
N ALA A 197 3.50 7.34 -19.84
CA ALA A 197 2.55 7.09 -18.77
C ALA A 197 1.63 8.28 -18.52
N LEU A 198 2.17 9.50 -18.55
CA LEU A 198 1.41 10.71 -18.27
C LEU A 198 0.59 11.17 -19.49
N LYS A 199 1.20 11.21 -20.69
CA LYS A 199 0.59 11.83 -21.87
C LYS A 199 -0.26 10.87 -22.69
N GLU A 200 0.17 9.62 -22.84
CA GLU A 200 -0.45 8.66 -23.74
C GLU A 200 -1.35 7.66 -23.02
N LEU A 201 -0.85 7.06 -21.93
CA LEU A 201 -1.62 6.14 -21.11
C LEU A 201 -2.56 6.88 -20.17
N GLY A 202 -2.23 8.11 -19.74
CA GLY A 202 -2.99 8.89 -18.76
C GLY A 202 -3.13 8.16 -17.43
N ALA A 203 -2.08 7.45 -17.00
CA ALA A 203 -2.09 6.62 -15.80
C ALA A 203 -2.53 7.39 -14.55
N ASP A 204 -3.37 6.76 -13.74
CA ASP A 204 -3.84 7.30 -12.45
C ASP A 204 -2.85 6.97 -11.33
N VAL A 205 -2.16 5.82 -11.44
CA VAL A 205 -1.18 5.33 -10.47
C VAL A 205 0.17 5.10 -11.16
N LEU A 206 1.20 5.73 -10.63
CA LEU A 206 2.58 5.65 -11.09
C LEU A 206 3.41 4.95 -10.01
N VAL A 207 4.07 3.85 -10.36
CA VAL A 207 4.80 3.01 -9.40
C VAL A 207 6.30 3.10 -9.64
N HIS A 208 7.09 3.03 -8.57
CA HIS A 208 8.55 3.09 -8.46
C HIS A 208 9.17 4.49 -8.49
N LEU A 209 9.28 5.17 -9.62
CA LEU A 209 9.89 6.49 -9.78
C LEU A 209 11.32 6.58 -9.20
N VAL A 210 12.14 5.55 -9.44
CA VAL A 210 13.50 5.45 -8.89
C VAL A 210 14.47 6.43 -9.53
N HIS A 211 14.37 6.59 -10.86
CA HIS A 211 15.31 7.35 -11.68
C HIS A 211 14.79 8.72 -12.13
N VAL A 212 13.65 9.19 -11.59
CA VAL A 212 13.07 10.49 -11.94
C VAL A 212 13.95 11.68 -11.55
N THR A 213 13.98 12.70 -12.40
CA THR A 213 14.66 13.98 -12.19
C THR A 213 13.76 14.97 -11.42
N ASP A 214 14.32 16.08 -10.95
CA ASP A 214 13.57 17.13 -10.26
C ASP A 214 12.57 17.84 -11.19
N GLU A 215 12.93 18.00 -12.46
CA GLU A 215 12.07 18.55 -13.50
C GLU A 215 10.87 17.64 -13.76
N GLU A 216 11.09 16.34 -13.86
CA GLU A 216 10.04 15.35 -14.06
C GLU A 216 9.09 15.28 -12.84
N ILE A 217 9.64 15.26 -11.62
CA ILE A 217 8.81 15.33 -10.39
C ILE A 217 7.90 16.54 -10.43
N SER A 218 8.43 17.70 -10.84
CA SER A 218 7.68 18.95 -10.94
C SER A 218 6.58 18.90 -12.01
N SER A 219 6.72 18.04 -13.01
CA SER A 219 5.75 17.86 -14.10
C SER A 219 4.61 16.90 -13.76
N ILE A 220 4.74 16.08 -12.71
CA ILE A 220 3.70 15.13 -12.30
C ILE A 220 2.51 15.87 -11.69
N PRO A 221 1.29 15.73 -12.25
CA PRO A 221 0.09 16.35 -11.69
C PRO A 221 -0.19 15.85 -10.26
N PRO A 222 -0.54 16.76 -9.33
CA PRO A 222 -0.70 16.43 -7.91
C PRO A 222 -1.84 15.45 -7.60
N GLU A 223 -2.79 15.28 -8.51
CA GLU A 223 -3.86 14.30 -8.38
C GLU A 223 -3.41 12.86 -8.66
N LYS A 224 -2.26 12.65 -9.29
CA LYS A 224 -1.73 11.31 -9.53
C LYS A 224 -1.37 10.61 -8.22
N THR A 225 -1.60 9.32 -8.17
CA THR A 225 -1.17 8.48 -7.06
C THR A 225 0.23 7.97 -7.33
N ILE A 226 1.17 8.35 -6.48
CA ILE A 226 2.55 7.89 -6.54
C ILE A 226 2.71 6.74 -5.55
N VAL A 227 3.34 5.66 -5.97
CA VAL A 227 3.67 4.53 -5.09
C VAL A 227 5.16 4.24 -5.16
N VAL A 228 5.80 4.15 -4.01
CA VAL A 228 7.22 3.80 -3.89
C VAL A 228 7.38 2.47 -3.16
N ASN A 229 8.35 1.66 -3.58
CA ASN A 229 8.61 0.33 -3.07
C ASN A 229 10.05 0.22 -2.55
N PRO A 230 10.40 0.83 -1.41
CA PRO A 230 11.80 1.04 -1.00
C PRO A 230 12.63 -0.24 -0.93
N ARG A 231 12.11 -1.34 -0.33
CA ARG A 231 12.86 -2.59 -0.21
C ARG A 231 13.08 -3.28 -1.55
N ALA A 232 12.02 -3.35 -2.37
CA ALA A 232 12.10 -3.96 -3.69
C ALA A 232 13.10 -3.22 -4.58
N ASN A 233 12.99 -1.89 -4.64
CA ASN A 233 13.90 -1.08 -5.45
C ASN A 233 15.36 -1.17 -4.97
N ALA A 234 15.60 -1.17 -3.64
CA ALA A 234 16.94 -1.37 -3.13
C ALA A 234 17.53 -2.76 -3.49
N TYR A 235 16.68 -3.80 -3.53
CA TYR A 235 17.11 -5.15 -3.88
C TYR A 235 17.40 -5.30 -5.37
N PHE A 236 16.44 -4.91 -6.24
CA PHE A 236 16.55 -5.17 -7.68
C PHE A 236 17.46 -4.19 -8.40
N VAL A 237 17.39 -2.91 -8.05
CA VAL A 237 18.11 -1.84 -8.77
C VAL A 237 19.17 -1.13 -7.93
N GLY A 238 19.36 -1.56 -6.68
CA GLY A 238 20.39 -1.00 -5.78
C GLY A 238 20.13 0.45 -5.36
N ARG A 239 18.93 0.98 -5.62
CA ARG A 239 18.59 2.39 -5.42
C ARG A 239 17.15 2.51 -4.93
N VAL A 240 16.83 3.55 -4.16
CA VAL A 240 15.48 3.87 -3.70
C VAL A 240 15.00 5.16 -4.36
N ALA A 241 13.72 5.22 -4.72
CA ALA A 241 13.10 6.44 -5.23
C ALA A 241 13.41 7.65 -4.33
N PRO A 242 13.60 8.87 -4.88
CA PRO A 242 13.93 10.06 -4.10
C PRO A 242 12.72 10.57 -3.28
N VAL A 243 12.28 9.77 -2.30
CA VAL A 243 11.05 9.99 -1.52
C VAL A 243 11.00 11.38 -0.90
N HIS A 244 12.13 11.90 -0.42
CA HIS A 244 12.23 13.23 0.17
C HIS A 244 11.84 14.36 -0.81
N LYS A 245 11.98 14.15 -2.11
CA LYS A 245 11.57 15.09 -3.15
C LYS A 245 10.11 14.87 -3.58
N LEU A 246 9.60 13.64 -3.41
CA LEU A 246 8.23 13.27 -3.77
C LEU A 246 7.19 13.62 -2.69
N LEU A 247 7.59 14.10 -1.50
CA LEU A 247 6.68 14.32 -0.36
C LEU A 247 5.52 15.27 -0.67
N SER A 248 5.73 16.27 -1.52
CA SER A 248 4.65 17.18 -1.95
C SER A 248 3.53 16.50 -2.73
N LEU A 249 3.84 15.36 -3.37
CA LEU A 249 2.88 14.52 -4.09
C LEU A 249 2.20 13.50 -3.18
N LYS A 250 2.55 13.43 -1.89
CA LYS A 250 2.03 12.47 -0.91
C LYS A 250 2.13 11.03 -1.39
N PRO A 251 3.34 10.50 -1.63
CA PRO A 251 3.53 9.14 -2.12
C PRO A 251 3.03 8.10 -1.12
N LEU A 252 2.60 6.95 -1.61
CA LEU A 252 2.18 5.81 -0.81
C LEU A 252 3.28 4.74 -0.77
N LEU A 253 3.26 3.87 0.25
CA LEU A 253 4.18 2.73 0.37
C LEU A 253 3.56 1.45 -0.19
N GLY A 254 4.30 0.77 -1.06
CA GLY A 254 4.04 -0.59 -1.52
C GLY A 254 5.16 -1.56 -1.13
N THR A 255 4.86 -2.85 -1.14
CA THR A 255 5.85 -3.91 -0.82
C THR A 255 6.35 -4.67 -2.04
N ASP A 256 5.63 -4.53 -3.16
CA ASP A 256 5.94 -5.16 -4.44
C ASP A 256 5.86 -6.72 -4.38
N ASN A 257 6.79 -7.43 -4.98
CA ASN A 257 6.77 -8.86 -5.21
C ASN A 257 6.81 -9.69 -3.91
N VAL A 258 5.77 -10.52 -3.68
CA VAL A 258 5.69 -11.37 -2.46
C VAL A 258 6.61 -12.59 -2.49
N PHE A 259 7.24 -12.92 -3.61
CA PHE A 259 8.25 -13.97 -3.65
C PHE A 259 9.54 -13.55 -2.96
N MET A 260 9.83 -12.26 -2.95
CA MET A 260 11.04 -11.67 -2.39
C MET A 260 10.78 -10.99 -1.04
N ASN A 261 9.71 -10.20 -0.95
CA ASN A 261 9.37 -9.42 0.23
C ASN A 261 8.11 -9.95 0.94
N GLU A 262 8.15 -10.02 2.27
CA GLU A 262 6.89 -10.13 3.02
C GLU A 262 6.03 -8.88 2.74
N PRO A 263 4.70 -9.04 2.51
CA PRO A 263 3.80 -7.91 2.25
C PRO A 263 3.48 -7.13 3.55
N ASP A 264 4.53 -6.65 4.19
CA ASP A 264 4.56 -6.01 5.51
C ASP A 264 4.90 -4.53 5.41
N PRO A 265 3.92 -3.61 5.50
CA PRO A 265 4.19 -2.17 5.47
C PRO A 265 5.03 -1.68 6.67
N TRP A 266 5.03 -2.39 7.81
CA TRP A 266 5.92 -2.05 8.92
C TRP A 266 7.39 -2.21 8.55
N ALA A 267 7.71 -3.25 7.79
CA ALA A 267 9.05 -3.48 7.29
C ALA A 267 9.47 -2.39 6.28
N GLU A 268 8.56 -1.95 5.39
CA GLU A 268 8.82 -0.83 4.48
C GLU A 268 9.10 0.48 5.22
N MET A 269 8.26 0.82 6.21
CA MET A 269 8.46 2.01 7.03
C MET A 269 9.80 2.00 7.76
N LYS A 270 10.18 0.87 8.38
CA LYS A 270 11.47 0.71 9.06
C LYS A 270 12.64 0.89 8.12
N PHE A 271 12.55 0.23 6.95
CA PHE A 271 13.58 0.32 5.93
C PHE A 271 13.74 1.75 5.42
N LEU A 272 12.64 2.40 5.02
CA LEU A 272 12.68 3.78 4.54
C LEU A 272 13.23 4.74 5.60
N HIS A 273 12.84 4.59 6.86
CA HIS A 273 13.38 5.41 7.95
C HIS A 273 14.90 5.24 8.11
N ALA A 274 15.40 4.01 8.06
CA ALA A 274 16.83 3.72 8.19
C ALA A 274 17.61 4.22 6.96
N TYR A 275 17.08 3.95 5.77
CA TYR A 275 17.66 4.39 4.49
C TYR A 275 17.74 5.92 4.42
N SER A 276 16.66 6.62 4.78
CA SER A 276 16.62 8.08 4.80
C SER A 276 17.70 8.69 5.67
N ALA A 277 17.94 8.12 6.85
CA ALA A 277 19.00 8.56 7.74
C ALA A 277 20.39 8.37 7.11
N THR A 278 20.63 7.25 6.42
CA THR A 278 21.90 6.96 5.72
C THR A 278 22.11 7.86 4.50
N ALA A 279 21.03 8.12 3.76
CA ALA A 279 21.06 8.95 2.56
C ALA A 279 21.05 10.47 2.87
N GLY A 280 20.95 10.86 4.14
CA GLY A 280 20.86 12.27 4.54
C GLY A 280 19.52 12.92 4.16
N TRP A 281 18.45 12.14 3.99
CA TRP A 281 17.14 12.65 3.66
C TRP A 281 16.39 13.13 4.91
N SER A 282 15.71 14.27 4.81
CA SER A 282 14.85 14.78 5.86
C SER A 282 13.40 14.32 5.61
N ILE A 283 13.07 13.12 6.14
CA ILE A 283 11.70 12.58 6.12
C ILE A 283 11.30 12.30 7.57
N GLY A 284 10.21 12.91 8.03
CA GLY A 284 9.70 12.73 9.38
C GLY A 284 8.95 11.40 9.57
N GLU A 285 8.85 10.95 10.81
CA GLU A 285 8.10 9.73 11.13
C GLU A 285 6.60 9.86 10.83
N ARG A 286 6.07 11.09 10.86
CA ARG A 286 4.67 11.36 10.49
C ARG A 286 4.43 11.11 9.01
N GLU A 287 5.31 11.62 8.15
CA GLU A 287 5.22 11.41 6.70
C GLU A 287 5.36 9.92 6.36
N ILE A 288 6.33 9.21 6.93
CA ILE A 288 6.51 7.77 6.70
C ILE A 288 5.26 6.98 7.11
N LEU A 289 4.66 7.31 8.26
CA LEU A 289 3.44 6.63 8.70
C LEU A 289 2.23 7.01 7.82
N ALA A 290 2.15 8.27 7.38
CA ALA A 290 1.08 8.75 6.51
C ALA A 290 1.09 8.07 5.14
N MET A 291 2.28 7.76 4.58
CA MET A 291 2.45 6.99 3.33
C MET A 291 1.80 5.61 3.39
N ALA A 292 1.76 4.99 4.56
CA ALA A 292 1.16 3.67 4.78
C ALA A 292 -0.25 3.74 5.37
N THR A 293 -0.83 4.94 5.56
CA THR A 293 -2.13 5.13 6.22
C THR A 293 -2.96 6.25 5.56
N VAL A 294 -3.01 7.43 6.17
CA VAL A 294 -3.99 8.51 5.87
C VAL A 294 -3.86 9.10 4.47
N TRP A 295 -2.67 9.16 3.89
CA TRP A 295 -2.53 9.67 2.51
C TRP A 295 -3.25 8.80 1.48
N ALA A 296 -3.42 7.50 1.75
CA ALA A 296 -4.19 6.61 0.89
C ALA A 296 -5.68 6.98 0.83
N TRP A 297 -6.24 7.57 1.89
CA TRP A 297 -7.61 8.08 1.82
C TRP A 297 -7.75 9.25 0.85
N GLU A 298 -6.82 10.16 0.85
CA GLU A 298 -6.82 11.31 -0.06
C GLU A 298 -6.66 10.87 -1.52
N LYS A 299 -5.71 9.97 -1.79
CA LYS A 299 -5.33 9.54 -3.13
C LYS A 299 -6.29 8.54 -3.78
N ILE A 300 -6.75 7.56 -3.02
CA ILE A 300 -7.46 6.38 -3.56
C ILE A 300 -8.69 5.98 -2.76
N ARG A 301 -9.08 6.76 -1.74
CA ARG A 301 -10.25 6.51 -0.87
C ARG A 301 -10.22 5.15 -0.16
N CYS A 302 -9.05 4.67 0.22
CA CYS A 302 -8.84 3.37 0.87
C CYS A 302 -9.21 3.40 2.35
N ILE A 303 -8.24 3.60 3.26
CA ILE A 303 -8.47 3.63 4.71
C ILE A 303 -8.71 5.07 5.18
N PRO A 304 -9.87 5.39 5.75
CA PRO A 304 -10.14 6.74 6.23
C PRO A 304 -9.31 7.07 7.48
N PRO A 305 -8.99 8.35 7.69
CA PRO A 305 -8.46 8.84 8.97
C PRO A 305 -9.50 8.65 10.09
N ILE A 306 -9.03 8.61 11.34
CA ILE A 306 -9.91 8.57 12.52
C ILE A 306 -10.40 10.01 12.79
N GLU A 307 -11.53 10.36 12.19
CA GLU A 307 -12.14 11.69 12.32
C GLU A 307 -13.67 11.63 12.19
N PRO A 308 -14.41 12.60 12.74
CA PRO A 308 -15.86 12.63 12.65
C PRO A 308 -16.37 12.56 11.20
N GLY A 309 -17.42 11.77 10.99
CA GLY A 309 -18.04 11.56 9.67
C GLY A 309 -17.41 10.44 8.84
N ARG A 310 -16.39 9.74 9.36
CA ARG A 310 -15.73 8.63 8.67
C ARG A 310 -16.04 7.29 9.35
N PRO A 311 -16.14 6.18 8.59
CA PRO A 311 -16.22 4.86 9.20
C PRO A 311 -14.94 4.56 10.00
N LEU A 312 -15.06 4.02 11.20
CA LEU A 312 -13.90 3.63 11.99
C LEU A 312 -13.26 2.35 11.41
N ARG A 313 -12.04 2.47 10.94
CA ARG A 313 -11.18 1.36 10.48
C ARG A 313 -9.80 1.52 11.10
N ALA A 314 -9.62 0.97 12.29
CA ALA A 314 -8.44 1.20 13.12
C ALA A 314 -7.75 -0.09 13.54
N LEU A 315 -6.50 0.06 13.98
CA LEU A 315 -5.66 -0.95 14.64
C LEU A 315 -5.43 -0.54 16.08
N ALA A 316 -5.45 -1.50 16.99
CA ALA A 316 -4.92 -1.37 18.33
C ALA A 316 -3.52 -2.00 18.39
N VAL A 317 -2.50 -1.17 18.61
CA VAL A 317 -1.09 -1.55 18.59
C VAL A 317 -0.47 -1.32 19.96
N VAL A 318 0.13 -2.34 20.54
CA VAL A 318 0.83 -2.23 21.82
C VAL A 318 2.05 -1.34 21.68
N ALA A 319 2.16 -0.29 22.50
CA ALA A 319 3.26 0.65 22.46
C ALA A 319 3.71 1.08 23.89
N PRO A 320 4.23 0.13 24.70
CA PRO A 320 4.46 0.36 26.13
C PRO A 320 5.50 1.43 26.43
N TYR A 321 6.42 1.66 25.51
CA TYR A 321 7.57 2.58 25.68
C TYR A 321 7.48 3.83 24.77
N ALA A 322 6.34 4.09 24.16
CA ALA A 322 6.23 5.18 23.18
C ALA A 322 6.45 6.57 23.80
N GLY A 323 5.96 6.79 25.01
CA GLY A 323 6.05 8.09 25.68
C GLY A 323 5.49 9.21 24.79
N ASP A 324 6.21 10.33 24.71
CA ASP A 324 5.92 11.48 23.85
C ASP A 324 6.34 11.27 22.36
N LYS A 325 7.07 10.18 22.08
CA LYS A 325 7.62 9.87 20.75
C LYS A 325 6.87 8.72 20.05
N VAL A 326 5.57 8.73 20.15
CA VAL A 326 4.71 7.64 19.68
C VAL A 326 4.90 7.35 18.20
N LEU A 327 4.95 8.35 17.32
CA LEU A 327 5.14 8.15 15.89
C LEU A 327 6.49 7.49 15.58
N LYS A 328 7.55 7.95 16.24
CA LYS A 328 8.88 7.33 16.10
C LYS A 328 8.90 5.89 16.59
N TYR A 329 8.18 5.59 17.67
CA TYR A 329 8.03 4.21 18.16
C TYR A 329 7.33 3.34 17.10
N LEU A 330 6.21 3.79 16.55
CA LEU A 330 5.46 3.06 15.54
C LEU A 330 6.32 2.74 14.32
N VAL A 331 6.98 3.74 13.74
CA VAL A 331 7.80 3.56 12.53
C VAL A 331 8.99 2.64 12.78
N LYS A 332 9.64 2.72 13.96
CA LYS A 332 10.93 2.04 14.20
C LYS A 332 10.82 0.69 14.89
N ARG A 333 9.80 0.46 15.72
CA ARG A 333 9.78 -0.64 16.69
C ARG A 333 8.69 -1.66 16.49
N VAL A 334 7.52 -1.22 15.99
CA VAL A 334 6.34 -2.09 15.88
C VAL A 334 6.60 -3.24 14.90
N ALA A 335 6.17 -4.43 15.31
CA ALA A 335 6.10 -5.63 14.48
C ALA A 335 4.66 -6.17 14.51
N HIS A 336 4.35 -7.14 13.67
CA HIS A 336 3.03 -7.76 13.63
C HIS A 336 2.58 -8.36 14.97
N SER A 337 3.53 -8.80 15.81
CA SER A 337 3.25 -9.31 17.16
C SER A 337 2.74 -8.26 18.14
N ASP A 338 2.93 -6.97 17.83
CA ASP A 338 2.44 -5.85 18.65
C ASP A 338 1.01 -5.43 18.29
N LEU A 339 0.45 -5.97 17.21
CA LEU A 339 -0.94 -5.76 16.83
C LEU A 339 -1.82 -6.69 17.64
N ILE A 340 -2.79 -6.14 18.36
CA ILE A 340 -3.69 -6.95 19.22
C ILE A 340 -5.12 -7.04 18.71
N ALA A 341 -5.59 -6.03 17.99
CA ALA A 341 -6.95 -6.05 17.45
C ALA A 341 -7.15 -5.09 16.27
N PHE A 342 -8.11 -5.43 15.43
CA PHE A 342 -8.81 -4.51 14.56
C PHE A 342 -10.01 -3.90 15.29
N VAL A 343 -10.21 -2.60 15.13
CA VAL A 343 -11.38 -1.88 15.64
C VAL A 343 -12.12 -1.30 14.43
N GLU A 344 -13.24 -1.93 14.09
CA GLU A 344 -14.00 -1.62 12.87
C GLU A 344 -15.44 -1.30 13.23
N GLY A 345 -15.84 -0.04 13.06
CA GLY A 345 -17.11 0.44 13.60
C GLY A 345 -17.19 0.21 15.12
N SER A 346 -18.21 -0.53 15.57
CA SER A 346 -18.39 -0.88 16.97
C SER A 346 -17.77 -2.23 17.39
N ARG A 347 -17.04 -2.89 16.49
CA ARG A 347 -16.48 -4.25 16.71
C ARG A 347 -14.99 -4.20 17.01
N ILE A 348 -14.56 -5.07 17.93
CA ILE A 348 -13.15 -5.36 18.19
C ILE A 348 -12.90 -6.81 17.79
N THR A 349 -11.98 -7.03 16.86
CA THR A 349 -11.60 -8.37 16.37
C THR A 349 -10.12 -8.58 16.68
N PRO A 350 -9.71 -9.58 17.48
CA PRO A 350 -8.32 -9.92 17.71
C PRO A 350 -7.58 -10.25 16.40
N THR A 351 -6.27 -9.97 16.34
CA THR A 351 -5.39 -10.22 15.18
C THR A 351 -5.00 -11.69 15.07
#